data_e9ac1958bed4a9755e1295ea0181dfad
#
_entry.id   e9ac1958bed4a9755e1295ea0181dfad
#
_cell.length_a   1.000
_cell.length_b   1.000
_cell.length_c   1.000
_cell.angle_alpha   90.00
_cell.angle_beta   90.00
_cell.angle_gamma   90.00
#
_symmetry.space_group_name_H-M   'P 1'
#
loop_
_entity.id
_entity.type
_entity.pdbx_description
1 polymer ?
#
loop_
_entity_poly.entity_id
_entity_poly.type
_entity_poly.pdbx_seq_one_letter_code
_entity_poly.pdbx_strand_id
1 'polypeptide(L)'
;MVITDFLERNARLYRDETALVEINPSEERDKANTWREFSLIERNRPDEPYRREITWGQFDKKANRFANLLLSRGLKRGTKVGILLMNCLEWLPVYFGILKAGCLA
;
A
#
# COMPACT_ATOMS: atom_id res chain seq x y z
N MET A 1 18.87 -1.23 -13.30
CA MET A 1 17.43 -1.00 -13.09
C MET A 1 17.03 -1.52 -11.71
N VAL A 2 16.47 -0.67 -10.90
CA VAL A 2 15.97 -1.07 -9.60
C VAL A 2 14.50 -1.45 -9.69
N ILE A 3 14.01 -2.21 -8.71
CA ILE A 3 12.64 -2.74 -8.75
C ILE A 3 11.58 -1.62 -8.83
N THR A 4 11.83 -0.48 -8.21
CA THR A 4 10.89 0.66 -8.24
C THR A 4 10.71 1.24 -9.64
N ASP A 5 11.67 1.03 -10.53
CA ASP A 5 11.54 1.48 -11.93
C ASP A 5 10.41 0.76 -12.65
N PHE A 6 10.15 -0.50 -12.29
CA PHE A 6 9.04 -1.25 -12.87
C PHE A 6 7.70 -0.63 -12.49
N LEU A 7 7.57 -0.20 -11.24
CA LEU A 7 6.34 0.46 -10.79
C LEU A 7 6.14 1.77 -11.55
N GLU A 8 7.17 2.58 -11.65
CA GLU A 8 7.08 3.87 -12.34
C GLU A 8 6.75 3.68 -13.82
N ARG A 9 7.37 2.69 -14.45
CA ARG A 9 7.08 2.37 -15.84
C ARG A 9 5.64 1.95 -16.03
N ASN A 10 5.15 1.04 -15.19
CA ASN A 10 3.78 0.56 -15.30
C ASN A 10 2.77 1.67 -14.99
N ALA A 11 3.08 2.55 -14.06
CA ALA A 11 2.22 3.70 -13.76
C ALA A 11 2.11 4.64 -14.96
N ARG A 12 3.17 4.77 -15.75
CA ARG A 12 3.17 5.60 -16.94
C ARG A 12 2.44 4.92 -18.11
N LEU A 13 2.68 3.62 -18.31
CA LEU A 13 2.13 2.89 -19.46
C LEU A 13 0.70 2.39 -19.23
N TYR A 14 0.37 2.05 -18.00
CA TYR A 14 -0.90 1.41 -17.64
C TYR A 14 -1.63 2.15 -16.53
N ARG A 15 -1.55 3.46 -16.56
CA ARG A 15 -2.01 4.33 -15.48
C ARG A 15 -3.40 3.96 -14.93
N ASP A 16 -4.35 3.73 -15.83
CA ASP A 16 -5.75 3.54 -15.47
C ASP A 16 -6.14 2.06 -15.33
N GLU A 17 -5.20 1.16 -15.50
CA GLU A 17 -5.46 -0.27 -15.33
C GLU A 17 -5.29 -0.67 -13.86
N THR A 18 -6.08 -1.63 -13.43
CA THR A 18 -6.03 -2.14 -12.07
C THR A 18 -4.72 -2.85 -11.80
N ALA A 19 -4.02 -2.45 -10.73
CA ALA A 19 -2.77 -3.05 -10.32
C ALA A 19 -2.94 -3.98 -9.13
N LEU A 20 -3.70 -3.56 -8.12
CA LEU A 20 -3.87 -4.29 -6.87
C LEU A 20 -5.34 -4.40 -6.53
N VAL A 21 -5.72 -5.55 -6.04
CA VAL A 21 -7.09 -5.83 -5.60
C VAL A 21 -7.02 -6.46 -4.22
N GLU A 22 -7.76 -5.90 -3.28
CA GLU A 22 -7.95 -6.50 -1.97
C GLU A 22 -9.36 -7.05 -1.89
N ILE A 23 -9.47 -8.32 -1.56
CA ILE A 23 -10.75 -8.98 -1.39
C ILE A 23 -10.85 -9.45 0.06
N ASN A 24 -11.92 -9.07 0.70
CA ASN A 24 -12.22 -9.54 2.04
C ASN A 24 -13.63 -10.14 2.05
N PRO A 25 -13.75 -11.40 1.71
CA PRO A 25 -15.06 -12.04 1.57
C PRO A 25 -15.76 -12.30 2.89
N SER A 26 -15.09 -12.12 4.01
CA SER A 26 -15.64 -12.49 5.31
C SER A 26 -15.75 -11.29 6.25
N GLU A 27 -17.00 -10.95 6.59
CA GLU A 27 -17.25 -9.94 7.60
C GLU A 27 -16.79 -10.39 8.99
N GLU A 28 -16.76 -11.69 9.22
CA GLU A 28 -16.32 -12.24 10.50
C GLU A 28 -14.88 -11.89 10.82
N ARG A 29 -14.05 -11.79 9.78
CA ARG A 29 -12.67 -11.34 9.98
C ARG A 29 -12.61 -9.96 10.60
N ASP A 30 -13.52 -9.10 10.21
CA ASP A 30 -13.55 -7.73 10.69
C ASP A 30 -14.04 -7.66 12.13
N LYS A 31 -14.95 -8.51 12.49
CA LYS A 31 -15.49 -8.59 13.85
C LYS A 31 -14.47 -9.17 14.82
N ALA A 32 -13.63 -10.07 14.35
CA ALA A 32 -12.65 -10.76 15.19
C ALA A 32 -11.42 -9.90 15.55
N ASN A 33 -11.19 -8.82 14.82
CA ASN A 33 -9.98 -8.03 14.96
C ASN A 33 -10.27 -6.64 15.55
N THR A 34 -10.41 -6.59 16.86
CA THR A 34 -10.71 -5.34 17.57
C THR A 34 -9.65 -4.26 17.37
N TRP A 35 -8.39 -4.65 17.23
CA TRP A 35 -7.34 -3.68 17.00
C TRP A 35 -7.41 -3.01 15.61
N ARG A 36 -8.27 -3.50 14.74
CA ARG A 36 -8.56 -2.83 13.48
C ARG A 36 -9.29 -1.51 13.65
N GLU A 37 -9.80 -1.24 14.82
CA GLU A 37 -10.38 0.07 15.13
C GLU A 37 -9.37 1.19 14.91
N PHE A 38 -8.09 0.87 15.01
CA PHE A 38 -7.02 1.83 14.76
C PHE A 38 -6.56 1.85 13.31
N SER A 39 -7.19 1.06 12.47
CA SER A 39 -6.83 1.01 11.05
C SER A 39 -7.43 2.21 10.32
N LEU A 40 -6.63 2.82 9.45
CA LEU A 40 -7.09 3.88 8.56
C LEU A 40 -7.75 3.34 7.29
N ILE A 41 -7.99 2.04 7.24
CA ILE A 41 -8.59 1.39 6.07
C ILE A 41 -10.09 1.60 6.08
N GLU A 42 -10.59 2.24 5.05
CA GLU A 42 -12.02 2.33 4.84
C GLU A 42 -12.55 1.00 4.33
N ARG A 43 -13.74 0.63 4.79
CA ARG A 43 -14.34 -0.63 4.43
C ARG A 43 -15.63 -0.40 3.66
N ASN A 44 -15.94 -1.36 2.82
CA ASN A 44 -17.22 -1.40 2.15
C ASN A 44 -18.32 -1.67 3.17
N ARG A 45 -19.55 -1.40 2.76
CA ARG A 45 -20.71 -1.65 3.61
C ARG A 45 -20.84 -3.14 3.91
N PRO A 46 -21.39 -3.51 5.07
CA PRO A 46 -21.54 -4.92 5.45
C PRO A 46 -22.37 -5.75 4.47
N ASP A 47 -23.28 -5.14 3.75
CA ASP A 47 -24.17 -5.82 2.80
C ASP A 47 -23.54 -6.04 1.43
N GLU A 48 -22.31 -5.59 1.22
CA GLU A 48 -21.60 -5.73 -0.04
C GLU A 48 -20.31 -6.52 0.16
N PRO A 49 -19.89 -7.32 -0.84
CA PRO A 49 -18.58 -7.95 -0.77
C PRO A 49 -17.50 -6.88 -0.65
N TYR A 50 -16.64 -7.04 0.32
CA TYR A 50 -15.54 -6.10 0.49
C TYR A 50 -14.55 -6.28 -0.66
N ARG A 51 -14.33 -5.21 -1.39
CA ARG A 51 -13.37 -5.19 -2.49
C ARG A 51 -12.84 -3.79 -2.67
N ARG A 52 -11.53 -3.67 -2.63
CA ARG A 52 -10.85 -2.40 -2.94
C ARG A 52 -9.88 -2.64 -4.08
N GLU A 53 -9.79 -1.70 -4.98
CA GLU A 53 -8.86 -1.75 -6.11
C GLU A 53 -8.13 -0.43 -6.24
N ILE A 54 -6.89 -0.51 -6.70
CA ILE A 54 -6.17 0.68 -7.14
C ILE A 54 -5.52 0.42 -8.49
N THR A 55 -5.42 1.49 -9.25
CA THR A 55 -4.74 1.46 -10.55
C THR A 55 -3.24 1.55 -10.36
N TRP A 56 -2.49 1.31 -11.43
CA TRP A 56 -1.04 1.49 -11.40
C TRP A 56 -0.64 2.91 -11.06
N GLY A 57 -1.37 3.91 -11.59
CA GLY A 57 -1.11 5.31 -11.27
C GLY A 57 -1.33 5.61 -9.81
N GLN A 58 -2.41 5.09 -9.24
CA GLN A 58 -2.70 5.28 -7.82
C GLN A 58 -1.69 4.58 -6.93
N PHE A 59 -1.25 3.38 -7.33
CA PHE A 59 -0.22 2.64 -6.62
C PHE A 59 1.06 3.46 -6.53
N ASP A 60 1.52 3.98 -7.65
CA ASP A 60 2.74 4.80 -7.69
C ASP A 60 2.60 6.04 -6.82
N LYS A 61 1.46 6.73 -6.89
CA LYS A 61 1.20 7.91 -6.05
C LYS A 61 1.24 7.58 -4.56
N LYS A 62 0.62 6.48 -4.17
CA LYS A 62 0.62 6.06 -2.76
C LYS A 62 2.03 5.73 -2.28
N ALA A 63 2.81 5.04 -3.11
CA ALA A 63 4.21 4.73 -2.79
C ALA A 63 5.03 6.02 -2.65
N ASN A 64 4.84 6.97 -3.54
CA ASN A 64 5.53 8.27 -3.47
C ASN A 64 5.16 9.04 -2.21
N ARG A 65 3.89 9.05 -1.84
CA ARG A 65 3.44 9.71 -0.61
C ARG A 65 4.08 9.11 0.62
N PHE A 66 4.13 7.78 0.67
CA PHE A 66 4.76 7.12 1.80
C PHE A 66 6.26 7.37 1.85
N ALA A 67 6.93 7.34 0.70
CA ALA A 67 8.35 7.67 0.62
C ALA A 67 8.61 9.10 1.13
N ASN A 68 7.77 10.05 0.71
CA ASN A 68 7.89 11.44 1.16
C ASN A 68 7.66 11.58 2.66
N LEU A 69 6.73 10.81 3.21
CA LEU A 69 6.50 10.77 4.65
C LEU A 69 7.76 10.33 5.39
N LEU A 70 8.38 9.24 4.94
CA LEU A 70 9.61 8.72 5.56
C LEU A 70 10.72 9.74 5.50
N LEU A 71 10.91 10.37 4.35
CA LEU A 71 11.95 11.40 4.19
C LEU A 71 11.67 12.61 5.07
N SER A 72 10.41 13.01 5.21
CA SER A 72 10.04 14.13 6.07
C SER A 72 10.28 13.85 7.55
N ARG A 73 10.33 12.57 7.93
CA ARG A 73 10.65 12.16 9.30
C ARG A 73 12.15 12.01 9.53
N GLY A 74 12.96 12.40 8.56
CA GLY A 74 14.41 12.41 8.70
C GLY A 74 15.09 11.07 8.46
N LEU A 75 14.39 10.10 7.88
CA LEU A 75 14.99 8.80 7.57
C LEU A 75 15.99 8.96 6.45
N LYS A 76 17.16 8.36 6.63
CA LYS A 76 18.25 8.43 5.68
C LYS A 76 18.32 7.15 4.86
N ARG A 77 19.00 7.23 3.71
CA ARG A 77 19.26 6.07 2.87
C ARG A 77 19.87 4.93 3.69
N GLY A 78 19.35 3.74 3.50
CA GLY A 78 19.82 2.55 4.20
C GLY A 78 19.17 2.31 5.55
N THR A 79 18.30 3.21 6.02
CA THR A 79 17.55 3.01 7.26
C THR A 79 16.66 1.78 7.11
N LYS A 80 16.62 0.94 8.12
CA LYS A 80 15.76 -0.24 8.15
C LYS A 80 14.37 0.15 8.61
N VAL A 81 13.35 -0.27 7.86
CA VAL A 81 11.95 0.00 8.18
C VAL A 81 11.21 -1.34 8.24
N GLY A 82 10.66 -1.65 9.39
CA GLY A 82 9.88 -2.87 9.57
C GLY A 82 8.46 -2.67 9.11
N ILE A 83 7.87 -3.71 8.50
CA ILE A 83 6.46 -3.72 8.12
C ILE A 83 5.76 -4.79 8.94
N LEU A 84 4.70 -4.37 9.63
CA LEU A 84 3.84 -5.29 10.38
C LEU A 84 2.41 -5.02 9.96
N LEU A 85 2.01 -5.62 8.84
CA LEU A 85 0.68 -5.45 8.27
C LEU A 85 0.11 -6.82 7.91
N MET A 86 -1.20 -6.93 8.05
CA MET A 86 -1.92 -8.06 7.45
C MET A 86 -1.98 -7.84 5.93
N ASN A 87 -2.26 -8.90 5.19
CA ASN A 87 -2.41 -8.78 3.74
C ASN A 87 -3.52 -7.78 3.42
N CYS A 88 -3.14 -6.66 2.84
CA CYS A 88 -4.05 -5.58 2.51
C CYS A 88 -3.52 -4.78 1.33
N LEU A 89 -4.37 -3.92 0.81
CA LEU A 89 -4.05 -3.10 -0.34
C LEU A 89 -2.82 -2.21 -0.10
N GLU A 90 -2.64 -1.75 1.12
CA GLU A 90 -1.57 -0.83 1.49
C GLU A 90 -0.20 -1.48 1.57
N TRP A 91 -0.13 -2.82 1.63
CA TRP A 91 1.12 -3.52 1.85
C TRP A 91 2.18 -3.19 0.78
N LEU A 92 1.82 -3.34 -0.49
CA LEU A 92 2.74 -3.06 -1.58
C LEU A 92 3.06 -1.58 -1.74
N PRO A 93 2.10 -0.65 -1.66
CA PRO A 93 2.44 0.77 -1.65
C PRO A 93 3.40 1.16 -0.54
N VAL A 94 3.24 0.61 0.67
CA VAL A 94 4.17 0.85 1.78
C VAL A 94 5.54 0.27 1.47
N TYR A 95 5.60 -0.97 1.00
CA TYR A 95 6.84 -1.64 0.65
C TYR A 95 7.62 -0.86 -0.42
N PHE A 96 6.95 -0.50 -1.51
CA PHE A 96 7.58 0.28 -2.58
C PHE A 96 7.94 1.70 -2.12
N GLY A 97 7.15 2.28 -1.23
CA GLY A 97 7.47 3.58 -0.66
C GLY A 97 8.76 3.54 0.13
N ILE A 98 8.98 2.48 0.92
CA ILE A 98 10.22 2.29 1.66
C ILE A 98 11.40 2.21 0.70
N LEU A 99 11.27 1.44 -0.38
CA LEU A 99 12.32 1.29 -1.37
C LEU A 99 12.59 2.60 -2.11
N LYS A 100 11.55 3.35 -2.47
CA LYS A 100 11.69 4.65 -3.14
C LYS A 100 12.41 5.66 -2.26
N ALA A 101 12.24 5.59 -0.96
CA ALA A 101 12.95 6.47 -0.02
C ALA A 101 14.42 6.09 0.15
N GLY A 102 14.85 4.99 -0.45
CA GLY A 102 16.22 4.50 -0.30
C GLY A 102 16.45 3.72 0.98
N CYS A 103 15.38 3.32 1.66
CA CYS A 103 15.45 2.54 2.90
C CYS A 103 15.39 1.04 2.62
N LEU A 104 15.65 0.26 3.66
CA LEU A 104 15.56 -1.19 3.62
C LEU A 104 14.29 -1.65 4.30
N ALA A 105 13.53 -2.47 3.61
CA ALA A 105 12.31 -3.04 4.17
C ALA A 105 12.57 -4.29 4.98
#